data_79ab8e63f120b9d13f9bd046ed071292
#
_entry.id   79ab8e63f120b9d13f9bd046ed071292
#
_cell.length_a   1.000
_cell.length_b   1.000
_cell.length_c   1.000
_cell.angle_alpha   90.00
_cell.angle_beta   90.00
_cell.angle_gamma   90.00
#
_symmetry.space_group_name_H-M   'P 1'
#
loop_
_entity.id
_entity.type
_entity.pdbx_description
1 polymer ?
#
loop_
_entity_poly.entity_id
_entity_poly.type
_entity_poly.pdbx_seq_one_letter_code
_entity_poly.pdbx_strand_id
1 'polypeptide(L)'
;MAEPVDRRAFFTQGFRKVLGKAVDAVSAKVGGGIHIRPPGALPEAAFLAACTRCGACEPACPVHAIHPLPTSAGLAAGTPALQVASQACVMCTDMPCAVACPTAALEVPGDLWRSVKMSVISIDTERCIAYRDVECGVCVRVCPAGEDALRLDAKGRPVVGAACTGCGACINGCVTSPSSITARPLESMR
;
A
#
# COMPACT_ATOMS: atom_id res chain seq x y z
N MET A 1 -10.12 32.16 35.44
CA MET A 1 -8.68 31.83 35.56
C MET A 1 -8.31 31.15 34.25
N ALA A 2 -7.53 31.82 33.40
CA ALA A 2 -7.10 31.26 32.11
C ALA A 2 -5.85 30.37 32.34
N GLU A 3 -5.88 29.13 31.84
CA GLU A 3 -4.73 28.24 31.88
C GLU A 3 -3.57 28.77 31.04
N PRO A 4 -2.32 28.62 31.49
CA PRO A 4 -1.16 29.11 30.73
C PRO A 4 -0.96 28.22 29.50
N VAL A 5 -1.11 28.80 28.31
CA VAL A 5 -0.79 28.16 27.04
C VAL A 5 0.72 27.90 27.00
N ASP A 6 1.11 26.62 27.00
CA ASP A 6 2.51 26.22 26.90
C ASP A 6 3.08 26.58 25.51
N ARG A 7 3.84 27.67 25.49
CA ARG A 7 4.47 28.21 24.27
C ARG A 7 5.42 27.23 23.60
N ARG A 8 6.00 26.27 24.33
CA ARG A 8 6.88 25.23 23.78
C ARG A 8 6.10 24.19 23.00
N ALA A 9 4.90 23.78 23.48
CA ALA A 9 4.04 22.83 22.77
C ALA A 9 3.50 23.44 21.45
N PHE A 10 3.20 24.74 21.44
CA PHE A 10 2.74 25.42 20.23
C PHE A 10 3.83 25.50 19.15
N PHE A 11 5.08 25.77 19.52
CA PHE A 11 6.21 25.83 18.56
C PHE A 11 6.56 24.43 18.00
N THR A 12 6.52 23.39 18.80
CA THR A 12 6.86 22.03 18.33
C THR A 12 5.77 21.44 17.42
N GLN A 13 4.49 21.69 17.67
CA GLN A 13 3.40 21.28 16.80
C GLN A 13 3.36 22.07 15.50
N GLY A 14 3.58 23.39 15.56
CA GLY A 14 3.64 24.25 14.37
C GLY A 14 4.81 23.87 13.46
N PHE A 15 5.99 23.66 14.02
CA PHE A 15 7.19 23.29 13.27
C PHE A 15 7.06 21.90 12.60
N ARG A 16 6.47 20.90 13.30
CA ARG A 16 6.18 19.59 12.69
C ARG A 16 5.21 19.67 11.51
N LYS A 17 4.15 20.50 11.62
CA LYS A 17 3.20 20.71 10.52
C LYS A 17 3.81 21.41 9.31
N VAL A 18 4.67 22.40 9.53
CA VAL A 18 5.34 23.15 8.45
C VAL A 18 6.41 22.28 7.78
N LEU A 19 7.18 21.53 8.58
CA LEU A 19 8.20 20.62 8.06
C LEU A 19 7.57 19.48 7.25
N GLY A 20 6.44 18.90 7.72
CA GLY A 20 5.67 17.90 6.98
C GLY A 20 5.22 18.42 5.62
N LYS A 21 4.59 19.59 5.57
CA LYS A 21 4.15 20.20 4.30
C LYS A 21 5.30 20.57 3.36
N ALA A 22 6.46 20.97 3.88
CA ALA A 22 7.62 21.27 3.07
C ALA A 22 8.23 19.98 2.47
N VAL A 23 8.29 18.90 3.23
CA VAL A 23 8.74 17.58 2.75
C VAL A 23 7.79 17.04 1.68
N ASP A 24 6.47 17.15 1.88
CA ASP A 24 5.45 16.71 0.90
C ASP A 24 5.54 17.52 -0.41
N ALA A 25 5.73 18.84 -0.31
CA ALA A 25 5.86 19.73 -1.47
C ALA A 25 7.16 19.48 -2.26
N VAL A 26 8.25 19.17 -1.58
CA VAL A 26 9.53 18.80 -2.21
C VAL A 26 9.42 17.42 -2.86
N SER A 27 8.80 16.44 -2.20
CA SER A 27 8.57 15.10 -2.76
C SER A 27 7.71 15.13 -4.03
N ALA A 28 6.68 15.98 -4.07
CA ALA A 28 5.84 16.17 -5.25
C ALA A 28 6.57 16.87 -6.42
N LYS A 29 7.53 17.75 -6.13
CA LYS A 29 8.29 18.50 -7.16
C LYS A 29 9.52 17.76 -7.69
N VAL A 30 10.07 16.81 -6.94
CA VAL A 30 11.31 16.10 -7.32
C VAL A 30 11.02 14.82 -8.13
N GLY A 31 9.79 14.64 -8.65
CA GLY A 31 9.48 13.63 -9.67
C GLY A 31 9.38 12.19 -9.17
N GLY A 32 9.35 11.96 -7.87
CA GLY A 32 9.08 10.65 -7.29
C GLY A 32 7.59 10.48 -6.99
N GLY A 33 6.82 9.84 -7.86
CA GLY A 33 5.43 9.45 -7.56
C GLY A 33 5.37 8.60 -6.29
N ILE A 34 4.21 8.64 -5.60
CA ILE A 34 3.96 7.72 -4.48
C ILE A 34 3.82 6.30 -5.06
N HIS A 35 4.56 5.35 -4.50
CA HIS A 35 4.61 3.97 -4.98
C HIS A 35 3.90 3.02 -4.02
N ILE A 36 3.41 1.89 -4.53
CA ILE A 36 2.86 0.82 -3.70
C ILE A 36 4.06 0.11 -3.05
N ARG A 37 4.19 0.26 -1.74
CA ARG A 37 5.31 -0.30 -0.97
C ARG A 37 5.02 -1.72 -0.52
N PRO A 38 6.06 -2.55 -0.30
CA PRO A 38 5.91 -3.86 0.35
C PRO A 38 5.25 -3.74 1.73
N PRO A 39 4.65 -4.84 2.25
CA PRO A 39 4.02 -4.82 3.56
C PRO A 39 5.02 -4.43 4.66
N GLY A 40 4.52 -3.70 5.65
CA GLY A 40 5.34 -3.22 6.76
C GLY A 40 6.24 -2.02 6.45
N ALA A 41 6.11 -1.41 5.26
CA ALA A 41 6.88 -0.21 4.93
C ALA A 41 6.52 0.96 5.85
N LEU A 42 7.55 1.65 6.32
CA LEU A 42 7.41 2.93 7.02
C LEU A 42 6.68 3.96 6.14
N PRO A 43 6.13 5.03 6.71
CA PRO A 43 5.64 6.18 5.93
C PRO A 43 6.69 6.66 4.93
N GLU A 44 6.28 7.05 3.72
CA GLU A 44 7.17 7.23 2.56
C GLU A 44 8.46 8.00 2.85
N ALA A 45 8.38 9.14 3.55
CA ALA A 45 9.58 9.93 3.87
C ALA A 45 10.56 9.19 4.79
N ALA A 46 10.04 8.49 5.81
CA ALA A 46 10.85 7.68 6.72
C ALA A 46 11.41 6.44 6.00
N PHE A 47 10.60 5.83 5.13
CA PHE A 47 11.01 4.71 4.30
C PHE A 47 12.19 5.08 3.39
N LEU A 48 12.10 6.21 2.68
CA LEU A 48 13.17 6.67 1.80
C LEU A 48 14.46 7.02 2.56
N ALA A 49 14.34 7.50 3.80
CA ALA A 49 15.48 7.79 4.66
C ALA A 49 16.13 6.52 5.22
N ALA A 50 15.36 5.50 5.56
CA ALA A 50 15.85 4.25 6.16
C ALA A 50 16.33 3.22 5.11
N CYS A 51 15.70 3.20 3.92
CA CYS A 51 16.00 2.20 2.89
C CYS A 51 17.38 2.42 2.25
N THR A 52 18.30 1.50 2.49
CA THR A 52 19.65 1.49 1.89
C THR A 52 19.71 0.94 0.47
N ARG A 53 18.56 0.52 -0.11
CA ARG A 53 18.49 -0.06 -1.45
C ARG A 53 19.32 -1.35 -1.61
N CYS A 54 19.50 -2.09 -0.52
CA CYS A 54 20.32 -3.32 -0.50
C CYS A 54 19.71 -4.48 -1.31
N GLY A 55 18.44 -4.41 -1.70
CA GLY A 55 17.75 -5.44 -2.49
C GLY A 55 17.32 -6.70 -1.72
N ALA A 56 17.63 -6.84 -0.42
CA ALA A 56 17.40 -8.08 0.34
C ALA A 56 15.93 -8.54 0.38
N CYS A 57 14.98 -7.61 0.30
CA CYS A 57 13.54 -7.92 0.31
C CYS A 57 13.04 -8.54 -1.00
N GLU A 58 13.72 -8.32 -2.13
CA GLU A 58 13.31 -8.84 -3.44
C GLU A 58 13.43 -10.38 -3.51
N PRO A 59 14.62 -11.01 -3.29
CA PRO A 59 14.75 -12.46 -3.28
C PRO A 59 14.01 -13.14 -2.11
N ALA A 60 13.74 -12.40 -1.02
CA ALA A 60 12.95 -12.92 0.09
C ALA A 60 11.45 -13.06 -0.24
N CYS A 61 10.97 -12.42 -1.30
CA CYS A 61 9.57 -12.53 -1.72
C CYS A 61 9.33 -13.85 -2.49
N PRO A 62 8.55 -14.80 -1.96
CA PRO A 62 8.39 -16.14 -2.58
C PRO A 62 7.65 -16.09 -3.93
N VAL A 63 6.97 -14.99 -4.23
CA VAL A 63 6.22 -14.80 -5.49
C VAL A 63 6.81 -13.70 -6.36
N HIS A 64 7.98 -13.17 -6.01
CA HIS A 64 8.67 -12.13 -6.77
C HIS A 64 7.80 -10.90 -7.08
N ALA A 65 6.96 -10.47 -6.13
CA ALA A 65 6.09 -9.32 -6.28
C ALA A 65 6.82 -7.97 -6.06
N ILE A 66 8.03 -8.02 -5.51
CA ILE A 66 8.84 -6.84 -5.15
C ILE A 66 9.87 -6.59 -6.22
N HIS A 67 9.91 -5.37 -6.74
CA HIS A 67 10.90 -4.94 -7.75
C HIS A 67 11.51 -3.59 -7.37
N PRO A 68 12.79 -3.35 -7.69
CA PRO A 68 13.41 -2.05 -7.51
C PRO A 68 12.78 -1.05 -8.50
N LEU A 69 12.54 0.16 -8.03
CA LEU A 69 12.06 1.24 -8.88
C LEU A 69 13.12 1.70 -9.88
N PRO A 70 12.74 2.06 -11.11
CA PRO A 70 13.66 2.53 -12.14
C PRO A 70 14.29 3.89 -11.77
N THR A 71 15.35 4.27 -12.45
CA THR A 71 16.05 5.55 -12.24
C THR A 71 15.15 6.77 -12.45
N SER A 72 14.11 6.65 -13.29
CA SER A 72 13.09 7.68 -13.50
C SER A 72 12.24 7.99 -12.26
N ALA A 73 12.27 7.15 -11.24
CA ALA A 73 11.55 7.37 -9.98
C ALA A 73 12.24 8.41 -9.05
N GLY A 74 13.28 9.08 -9.49
CA GLY A 74 13.93 10.15 -8.75
C GLY A 74 14.50 9.68 -7.41
N LEU A 75 14.11 10.32 -6.30
CA LEU A 75 14.57 9.94 -4.95
C LEU A 75 14.18 8.52 -4.54
N ALA A 76 13.13 7.97 -5.11
CA ALA A 76 12.68 6.61 -4.85
C ALA A 76 13.39 5.56 -5.71
N ALA A 77 14.24 5.96 -6.65
CA ALA A 77 14.97 5.04 -7.54
C ALA A 77 15.74 3.98 -6.74
N GLY A 78 15.68 2.73 -7.20
CA GLY A 78 16.30 1.57 -6.56
C GLY A 78 15.62 1.09 -5.26
N THR A 79 14.63 1.80 -4.76
CA THR A 79 13.87 1.32 -3.59
C THR A 79 12.79 0.30 -4.02
N PRO A 80 12.42 -0.67 -3.15
CA PRO A 80 11.46 -1.71 -3.49
C PRO A 80 10.04 -1.16 -3.62
N ALA A 81 9.32 -1.65 -4.63
CA ALA A 81 7.91 -1.40 -4.85
C ALA A 81 7.18 -2.67 -5.29
N LEU A 82 5.87 -2.73 -5.06
CA LEU A 82 4.99 -3.78 -5.57
C LEU A 82 4.38 -3.36 -6.90
N GLN A 83 4.38 -4.28 -7.87
CA GLN A 83 3.66 -4.13 -9.13
C GLN A 83 2.41 -5.02 -9.11
N VAL A 84 1.47 -4.69 -8.21
CA VAL A 84 0.30 -5.52 -7.91
C VAL A 84 -0.60 -5.84 -9.12
N ALA A 85 -0.48 -5.08 -10.20
CA ALA A 85 -1.20 -5.36 -11.45
C ALA A 85 -0.62 -6.57 -12.20
N SER A 86 0.68 -6.84 -12.07
CA SER A 86 1.36 -7.98 -12.69
C SER A 86 1.51 -9.16 -11.73
N GLN A 87 1.90 -8.89 -10.49
CA GLN A 87 2.10 -9.91 -9.46
C GLN A 87 1.61 -9.40 -8.11
N ALA A 88 0.60 -10.06 -7.57
CA ALA A 88 0.02 -9.73 -6.27
C ALA A 88 0.91 -10.18 -5.10
N CYS A 89 0.85 -9.46 -3.99
CA CYS A 89 1.35 -9.95 -2.72
C CYS A 89 0.44 -11.04 -2.17
N VAL A 90 1.01 -12.19 -1.78
CA VAL A 90 0.26 -13.35 -1.26
C VAL A 90 0.04 -13.32 0.25
N MET A 91 0.42 -12.24 0.93
CA MET A 91 0.23 -12.07 2.36
C MET A 91 0.84 -13.22 3.19
N CYS A 92 2.14 -13.48 3.02
CA CYS A 92 2.88 -14.49 3.76
C CYS A 92 2.69 -14.31 5.28
N THR A 93 2.51 -15.40 6.02
CA THR A 93 2.27 -15.37 7.47
C THR A 93 3.46 -14.84 8.26
N ASP A 94 4.68 -15.01 7.75
CA ASP A 94 5.96 -14.67 8.37
C ASP A 94 6.58 -13.38 7.81
N MET A 95 5.96 -12.74 6.80
CA MET A 95 6.46 -11.53 6.14
C MET A 95 7.97 -11.54 5.82
N PRO A 96 8.48 -12.51 5.06
CA PRO A 96 9.92 -12.70 4.86
C PRO A 96 10.62 -11.47 4.25
N CYS A 97 9.93 -10.67 3.47
CA CYS A 97 10.46 -9.41 2.93
C CYS A 97 10.74 -8.37 4.02
N ALA A 98 9.93 -8.29 5.07
CA ALA A 98 10.15 -7.40 6.20
C ALA A 98 11.24 -7.94 7.12
N VAL A 99 11.22 -9.26 7.40
CA VAL A 99 12.26 -9.95 8.18
C VAL A 99 13.66 -9.78 7.56
N ALA A 100 13.75 -9.82 6.22
CA ALA A 100 15.02 -9.66 5.51
C ALA A 100 15.54 -8.20 5.49
N CYS A 101 14.77 -7.22 5.97
CA CYS A 101 15.17 -5.81 5.90
C CYS A 101 16.15 -5.44 7.02
N PRO A 102 17.45 -5.16 6.72
CA PRO A 102 18.45 -4.93 7.76
C PRO A 102 18.34 -3.56 8.44
N THR A 103 17.57 -2.64 7.86
CA THR A 103 17.44 -1.25 8.35
C THR A 103 16.07 -0.94 8.91
N ALA A 104 15.19 -1.94 9.04
CA ALA A 104 13.82 -1.77 9.47
C ALA A 104 13.02 -0.72 8.66
N ALA A 105 13.42 -0.48 7.38
CA ALA A 105 12.58 0.27 6.46
C ALA A 105 11.27 -0.47 6.16
N LEU A 106 11.31 -1.81 6.25
CA LEU A 106 10.15 -2.70 6.32
C LEU A 106 10.15 -3.32 7.71
N GLU A 107 9.05 -3.20 8.43
CA GLU A 107 8.89 -3.75 9.78
C GLU A 107 7.79 -4.82 9.79
N VAL A 108 7.95 -5.85 10.61
CA VAL A 108 6.88 -6.83 10.85
C VAL A 108 5.95 -6.24 11.92
N PRO A 109 4.70 -5.88 11.60
CA PRO A 109 3.78 -5.34 12.59
C PRO A 109 3.43 -6.38 13.66
N GLY A 110 3.23 -5.94 14.91
CA GLY A 110 2.90 -6.83 16.02
C GLY A 110 1.54 -7.55 15.86
N ASP A 111 0.61 -6.97 15.11
CA ASP A 111 -0.69 -7.54 14.74
C ASP A 111 -0.69 -8.15 13.32
N LEU A 112 0.50 -8.34 12.75
CA LEU A 112 0.74 -8.82 11.38
C LEU A 112 -0.10 -8.06 10.35
N TRP A 113 -1.06 -8.73 9.71
CA TRP A 113 -1.80 -8.18 8.58
C TRP A 113 -2.92 -7.21 8.95
N ARG A 114 -3.32 -7.09 10.22
CA ARG A 114 -4.46 -6.25 10.63
C ARG A 114 -4.23 -4.75 10.39
N SER A 115 -3.02 -4.28 10.65
CA SER A 115 -2.63 -2.87 10.44
C SER A 115 -2.02 -2.60 9.06
N VAL A 116 -1.71 -3.64 8.28
CA VAL A 116 -1.04 -3.48 6.99
C VAL A 116 -1.98 -2.90 5.94
N LYS A 117 -1.55 -1.80 5.33
CA LYS A 117 -2.15 -1.22 4.12
C LYS A 117 -1.04 -0.95 3.12
N MET A 118 -1.18 -1.48 1.91
CA MET A 118 -0.20 -1.30 0.83
C MET A 118 -0.74 -0.39 -0.28
N SER A 119 -2.03 -0.52 -0.58
CA SER A 119 -2.69 0.29 -1.61
C SER A 119 -4.17 0.46 -1.34
N VAL A 120 -4.80 1.36 -2.08
CA VAL A 120 -6.27 1.53 -2.13
C VAL A 120 -6.80 0.80 -3.35
N ILE A 121 -7.66 -0.19 -3.12
CA ILE A 121 -8.35 -0.94 -4.18
C ILE A 121 -9.63 -0.21 -4.56
N SER A 122 -9.84 -0.05 -5.86
CA SER A 122 -11.06 0.52 -6.44
C SER A 122 -11.63 -0.42 -7.51
N ILE A 123 -12.96 -0.54 -7.54
CA ILE A 123 -13.69 -1.35 -8.51
C ILE A 123 -14.38 -0.42 -9.49
N ASP A 124 -14.11 -0.60 -10.77
CA ASP A 124 -14.84 0.04 -11.87
C ASP A 124 -16.17 -0.68 -12.08
N THR A 125 -17.24 -0.07 -11.62
CA THR A 125 -18.59 -0.65 -11.68
C THR A 125 -19.14 -0.75 -13.09
N GLU A 126 -18.69 0.10 -14.01
CA GLU A 126 -19.10 0.05 -15.40
C GLU A 126 -18.47 -1.14 -16.16
N ARG A 127 -17.26 -1.53 -15.76
CA ARG A 127 -16.51 -2.62 -16.37
C ARG A 127 -16.74 -3.96 -15.68
N CYS A 128 -17.00 -3.96 -14.38
CA CYS A 128 -17.20 -5.17 -13.59
C CYS A 128 -18.49 -5.90 -14.00
N ILE A 129 -18.38 -7.14 -14.47
CA ILE A 129 -19.51 -7.93 -14.96
C ILE A 129 -20.57 -8.20 -13.89
N ALA A 130 -20.20 -8.29 -12.61
CA ALA A 130 -21.14 -8.47 -11.51
C ALA A 130 -22.09 -7.27 -11.33
N TYR A 131 -21.71 -6.09 -11.79
CA TYR A 131 -22.59 -4.91 -11.80
C TYR A 131 -23.48 -4.84 -13.05
N ARG A 132 -23.30 -5.77 -13.98
CA ARG A 132 -24.12 -5.95 -15.19
C ARG A 132 -24.96 -7.23 -15.12
N ASP A 133 -25.32 -7.65 -13.91
CA ASP A 133 -26.17 -8.82 -13.61
C ASP A 133 -25.61 -10.15 -14.14
N VAL A 134 -24.28 -10.25 -14.29
CA VAL A 134 -23.59 -11.50 -14.58
C VAL A 134 -23.02 -12.05 -13.28
N GLU A 135 -23.40 -13.28 -12.92
CA GLU A 135 -22.87 -13.92 -11.70
C GLU A 135 -21.36 -14.05 -11.77
N CYS A 136 -20.67 -13.46 -10.78
CA CYS A 136 -19.23 -13.51 -10.63
C CYS A 136 -18.89 -13.44 -9.14
N GLY A 137 -17.67 -13.68 -8.75
CA GLY A 137 -17.22 -13.66 -7.36
C GLY A 137 -15.77 -14.08 -7.26
N VAL A 138 -15.07 -14.14 -8.40
CA VAL A 138 -13.68 -14.63 -8.45
C VAL A 138 -12.78 -13.80 -7.56
N CYS A 139 -12.91 -12.46 -7.59
CA CYS A 139 -12.09 -11.56 -6.77
C CYS A 139 -12.26 -11.79 -5.25
N VAL A 140 -13.46 -12.19 -4.82
CA VAL A 140 -13.74 -12.54 -3.41
C VAL A 140 -13.08 -13.87 -3.06
N ARG A 141 -13.23 -14.88 -3.93
CA ARG A 141 -12.65 -16.22 -3.70
C ARG A 141 -11.13 -16.23 -3.64
N VAL A 142 -10.47 -15.34 -4.37
CA VAL A 142 -8.99 -15.25 -4.37
C VAL A 142 -8.44 -14.28 -3.33
N CYS A 143 -9.30 -13.64 -2.52
CA CYS A 143 -8.86 -12.66 -1.53
C CYS A 143 -8.21 -13.37 -0.32
N PRO A 144 -6.90 -13.20 -0.07
CA PRO A 144 -6.25 -13.87 1.05
C PRO A 144 -6.62 -13.27 2.41
N ALA A 145 -7.19 -12.05 2.43
CA ALA A 145 -7.63 -11.37 3.64
C ALA A 145 -9.10 -11.67 4.01
N GLY A 146 -9.80 -12.52 3.20
CA GLY A 146 -11.14 -12.99 3.49
C GLY A 146 -12.25 -11.97 3.29
N GLU A 147 -13.44 -12.29 3.81
CA GLU A 147 -14.69 -11.54 3.57
C GLU A 147 -14.71 -10.15 4.22
N ASP A 148 -13.97 -9.93 5.29
CA ASP A 148 -13.83 -8.61 5.92
C ASP A 148 -13.08 -7.62 5.01
N ALA A 149 -12.27 -8.14 4.08
CA ALA A 149 -11.52 -7.34 3.11
C ALA A 149 -12.24 -7.20 1.78
N LEU A 150 -12.92 -8.24 1.30
CA LEU A 150 -13.65 -8.22 0.04
C LEU A 150 -14.79 -9.24 0.09
N ARG A 151 -16.03 -8.78 -0.03
CA ARG A 151 -17.23 -9.62 0.03
C ARG A 151 -18.17 -9.31 -1.11
N LEU A 152 -19.18 -10.17 -1.32
CA LEU A 152 -20.32 -9.87 -2.19
C LEU A 152 -21.43 -9.23 -1.37
N ASP A 153 -22.10 -8.24 -1.95
CA ASP A 153 -23.34 -7.70 -1.41
C ASP A 153 -24.55 -8.63 -1.72
N ALA A 154 -25.74 -8.26 -1.26
CA ALA A 154 -26.98 -9.03 -1.49
C ALA A 154 -27.34 -9.21 -2.98
N LYS A 155 -26.72 -8.43 -3.87
CA LYS A 155 -26.90 -8.51 -5.33
C LYS A 155 -25.75 -9.26 -6.03
N GLY A 156 -24.86 -9.89 -5.27
CA GLY A 156 -23.69 -10.59 -5.81
C GLY A 156 -22.58 -9.66 -6.33
N ARG A 157 -22.56 -8.41 -5.92
CA ARG A 157 -21.58 -7.40 -6.38
C ARG A 157 -20.43 -7.28 -5.39
N PRO A 158 -19.16 -7.22 -5.84
CA PRO A 158 -18.02 -7.13 -4.94
C PRO A 158 -17.95 -5.76 -4.24
N VAL A 159 -17.74 -5.79 -2.93
CA VAL A 159 -17.59 -4.61 -2.06
C VAL A 159 -16.29 -4.73 -1.28
N VAL A 160 -15.44 -3.70 -1.37
CA VAL A 160 -14.17 -3.62 -0.64
C VAL A 160 -14.47 -3.23 0.81
N GLY A 161 -14.01 -4.05 1.74
CA GLY A 161 -14.16 -3.84 3.18
C GLY A 161 -12.96 -3.16 3.83
N ALA A 162 -13.09 -2.85 5.12
CA ALA A 162 -12.07 -2.14 5.88
C ALA A 162 -10.77 -2.94 6.08
N ALA A 163 -10.85 -4.27 6.14
CA ALA A 163 -9.69 -5.14 6.31
C ALA A 163 -8.87 -5.34 5.01
N CYS A 164 -9.26 -4.69 3.89
CA CYS A 164 -8.51 -4.79 2.64
C CYS A 164 -7.09 -4.22 2.82
N THR A 165 -6.08 -5.04 2.58
CA THR A 165 -4.65 -4.68 2.68
C THR A 165 -4.11 -4.03 1.40
N GLY A 166 -4.84 -4.15 0.28
CA GLY A 166 -4.38 -3.65 -1.01
C GLY A 166 -3.33 -4.54 -1.69
N CYS A 167 -3.33 -5.85 -1.41
CA CYS A 167 -2.35 -6.82 -1.91
C CYS A 167 -2.39 -7.07 -3.43
N GLY A 168 -3.51 -6.76 -4.11
CA GLY A 168 -3.66 -6.92 -5.55
C GLY A 168 -4.17 -8.29 -6.03
N ALA A 169 -4.38 -9.27 -5.16
CA ALA A 169 -4.87 -10.61 -5.55
C ALA A 169 -6.16 -10.55 -6.37
N CYS A 170 -7.08 -9.66 -5.99
CA CYS A 170 -8.33 -9.43 -6.72
C CYS A 170 -8.13 -8.85 -8.13
N ILE A 171 -7.05 -8.10 -8.36
CA ILE A 171 -6.70 -7.55 -9.68
C ILE A 171 -6.26 -8.68 -10.60
N ASN A 172 -5.34 -9.53 -10.10
CA ASN A 172 -4.81 -10.67 -10.87
C ASN A 172 -5.87 -11.75 -11.11
N GLY A 173 -6.81 -11.92 -10.17
CA GLY A 173 -7.92 -12.86 -10.32
C GLY A 173 -9.11 -12.32 -11.11
N CYS A 174 -9.11 -11.06 -11.54
CA CYS A 174 -10.23 -10.46 -12.26
C CYS A 174 -10.37 -11.08 -13.65
N VAL A 175 -11.61 -11.47 -13.99
CA VAL A 175 -11.91 -12.13 -15.29
C VAL A 175 -12.02 -11.14 -16.45
N THR A 176 -12.13 -9.84 -16.17
CA THR A 176 -12.18 -8.82 -17.25
C THR A 176 -10.78 -8.44 -17.72
N SER A 177 -10.63 -8.13 -18.99
CA SER A 177 -9.40 -7.62 -19.58
C SER A 177 -9.69 -6.31 -20.34
N PRO A 178 -9.09 -5.20 -19.92
CA PRO A 178 -8.29 -5.04 -18.70
C PRO A 178 -9.12 -5.25 -17.41
N SER A 179 -8.44 -5.53 -16.30
CA SER A 179 -9.10 -5.74 -15.00
C SER A 179 -10.02 -4.57 -14.64
N SER A 180 -11.23 -4.89 -14.14
CA SER A 180 -12.15 -3.89 -13.57
C SER A 180 -11.73 -3.43 -12.17
N ILE A 181 -10.64 -3.98 -11.63
CA ILE A 181 -10.13 -3.64 -10.31
C ILE A 181 -8.77 -2.99 -10.48
N THR A 182 -8.56 -1.87 -9.81
CA THR A 182 -7.32 -1.11 -9.83
C THR A 182 -6.79 -0.86 -8.43
N ALA A 183 -5.47 -0.69 -8.31
CA ALA A 183 -4.80 -0.28 -7.08
C ALA A 183 -4.16 1.08 -7.27
N ARG A 184 -4.30 1.94 -6.26
CA ARG A 184 -3.59 3.21 -6.18
C ARG A 184 -2.72 3.21 -4.94
N PRO A 185 -1.53 3.83 -4.99
CA PRO A 185 -0.70 4.03 -3.81
C PRO A 185 -1.49 4.72 -2.69
N LEU A 186 -1.10 4.47 -1.45
CA LEU A 186 -1.62 5.24 -0.33
C LEU A 186 -1.17 6.69 -0.51
N GLU A 187 -2.12 7.61 -0.57
CA GLU A 187 -1.78 9.02 -0.42
C GLU A 187 -1.21 9.18 0.98
N SER A 188 -0.10 9.93 1.11
CA SER A 188 0.39 10.29 2.42
C SER A 188 -0.79 10.87 3.19
N MET A 189 -1.20 10.20 4.27
CA MET A 189 -2.32 10.67 5.08
C MET A 189 -1.98 12.09 5.55
N ARG A 190 -2.68 13.04 4.95
CA ARG A 190 -2.60 14.47 5.29
C ARG A 190 -3.22 14.72 6.66
#